data_db04fce101cb25800c291014a0d3a409
#
_entry.id   db04fce101cb25800c291014a0d3a409
#
_cell.length_a   1.000
_cell.length_b   1.000
_cell.length_c   1.000
_cell.angle_alpha   90.00
_cell.angle_beta   90.00
_cell.angle_gamma   90.00
#
_symmetry.space_group_name_H-M   'P 1'
#
loop_
_entity.id
_entity.type
_entity.pdbx_description
1 polymer ?
#
loop_
_entity_poly.entity_id
_entity_poly.type
_entity_poly.pdbx_seq_one_letter_code
_entity_poly.pdbx_strand_id
1 'polypeptide(L)'
;GLQMAHADEEVTLIDTVSYSNVPAGEELTLQGILMDKETGEALEIDGETVTSELTFTPESTEGTVDVEFTFNATEAAGKTLVVFESLYYGEEEIASHQDLSSPEQTLVLPSVSTTAANPELGNQTGLAKAEASITDVAEYTNLIAGETFTIRGTLMDQETGEELLIDEKPVTAEAEFTPEETSGTTELTFAFNAEALAGKTLVVFEEILYKDQVVASHRDISSDPQSIYFPQIGTSATDGEDGDQEILADSEVTIKDTVSYENLVPGASYLLKGVLMDQETGEELLLDGNPVTAETAFTPEERNGSVEVVFTLDGSSLAGKSLVVFETLYYVDADGTQREICSHKDIDDAGQTVHLSENPPEVPEEPTETPSVSNPVKTGDDAPILLYLGIGAGALVLAGALTVLYLRRRKQKENK
;
A
#
# COMPACT_ATOMS: atom_id res chain seq x y z
N GLY A 1 -20.22 -1.27 36.94
CA GLY A 1 -20.28 -0.31 35.80
C GLY A 1 -20.10 -1.05 34.51
N LEU A 2 -20.37 -0.41 33.36
CA LEU A 2 -20.17 -1.02 32.04
C LEU A 2 -18.74 -1.58 31.91
N GLN A 3 -18.62 -2.83 31.47
CA GLN A 3 -17.35 -3.47 31.15
C GLN A 3 -17.07 -3.26 29.65
N MET A 4 -15.80 -3.11 29.31
CA MET A 4 -15.35 -2.90 27.95
C MET A 4 -14.20 -3.85 27.65
N ALA A 5 -14.22 -4.50 26.48
CA ALA A 5 -13.17 -5.38 26.03
C ALA A 5 -12.84 -5.14 24.56
N HIS A 6 -11.64 -5.52 24.16
CA HIS A 6 -11.22 -5.55 22.75
C HIS A 6 -11.86 -6.76 22.04
N ALA A 7 -12.40 -6.54 20.86
CA ALA A 7 -12.96 -7.60 20.02
C ALA A 7 -11.83 -8.32 19.28
N ASP A 8 -11.24 -9.36 19.89
CA ASP A 8 -10.11 -10.14 19.39
C ASP A 8 -10.53 -11.55 18.95
N GLU A 9 -9.64 -12.30 18.29
CA GLU A 9 -9.89 -13.69 17.81
C GLU A 9 -10.21 -14.65 18.96
N GLU A 10 -9.71 -14.40 20.16
CA GLU A 10 -10.02 -15.17 21.37
C GLU A 10 -10.29 -14.24 22.55
N VAL A 11 -11.56 -14.07 22.89
CA VAL A 11 -11.99 -13.30 24.06
C VAL A 11 -12.57 -14.27 25.09
N THR A 12 -12.09 -14.17 26.32
CA THR A 12 -12.65 -14.87 27.48
C THR A 12 -13.40 -13.88 28.36
N LEU A 13 -14.72 -14.06 28.48
CA LEU A 13 -15.59 -13.33 29.39
C LEU A 13 -15.89 -14.23 30.60
N ILE A 14 -15.65 -13.71 31.80
CA ILE A 14 -16.03 -14.36 33.04
C ILE A 14 -17.20 -13.60 33.66
N ASP A 15 -18.33 -14.27 33.85
CA ASP A 15 -19.48 -13.74 34.58
C ASP A 15 -19.60 -14.41 35.92
N THR A 16 -19.61 -13.61 37.00
CA THR A 16 -19.77 -14.11 38.38
C THR A 16 -21.21 -14.08 38.80
N VAL A 17 -21.83 -15.23 38.79
CA VAL A 17 -23.25 -15.43 39.15
C VAL A 17 -23.42 -15.64 40.63
N SER A 18 -24.24 -14.80 41.27
CA SER A 18 -24.63 -14.97 42.68
C SER A 18 -25.92 -15.77 42.76
N TYR A 19 -25.93 -16.82 43.58
CA TYR A 19 -27.11 -17.66 43.83
C TYR A 19 -27.54 -17.64 45.29
N SER A 20 -28.83 -17.85 45.55
CA SER A 20 -29.38 -17.97 46.89
C SER A 20 -30.59 -18.92 46.92
N ASN A 21 -30.85 -19.52 48.09
CA ASN A 21 -31.93 -20.52 48.35
C ASN A 21 -31.86 -21.77 47.46
N VAL A 22 -30.67 -22.19 47.07
CA VAL A 22 -30.44 -23.42 46.30
C VAL A 22 -30.22 -24.62 47.21
N PRO A 23 -30.48 -25.86 46.72
CA PRO A 23 -30.21 -27.08 47.50
C PRO A 23 -28.69 -27.31 47.64
N ALA A 24 -28.16 -27.18 48.87
CA ALA A 24 -26.76 -27.46 49.16
C ALA A 24 -26.44 -28.95 49.07
N GLY A 25 -25.31 -29.30 48.45
CA GLY A 25 -24.84 -30.68 48.25
C GLY A 25 -25.48 -31.41 47.07
N GLU A 26 -26.39 -30.79 46.36
CA GLU A 26 -26.97 -31.32 45.11
C GLU A 26 -26.28 -30.71 43.89
N GLU A 27 -26.24 -31.45 42.78
CA GLU A 27 -25.67 -31.00 41.53
C GLU A 27 -26.63 -30.05 40.81
N LEU A 28 -26.12 -28.88 40.40
CA LEU A 28 -26.83 -27.85 39.63
C LEU A 28 -26.09 -27.61 38.34
N THR A 29 -26.85 -27.21 37.28
CA THR A 29 -26.30 -26.80 36.02
C THR A 29 -26.65 -25.33 35.75
N LEU A 30 -25.65 -24.49 35.50
CA LEU A 30 -25.81 -23.12 35.10
C LEU A 30 -25.52 -23.02 33.61
N GLN A 31 -26.48 -22.53 32.86
CA GLN A 31 -26.34 -22.24 31.41
C GLN A 31 -26.32 -20.75 31.17
N GLY A 32 -25.31 -20.30 30.45
CA GLY A 32 -25.16 -18.91 30.00
C GLY A 32 -25.30 -18.79 28.49
N ILE A 33 -25.84 -17.66 28.04
CA ILE A 33 -25.96 -17.31 26.64
C ILE A 33 -25.63 -15.82 26.46
N LEU A 34 -24.82 -15.48 25.45
CA LEU A 34 -24.59 -14.09 25.08
C LEU A 34 -25.68 -13.58 24.16
N MET A 35 -26.25 -12.42 24.50
CA MET A 35 -27.28 -11.75 23.72
C MET A 35 -26.74 -10.46 23.11
N ASP A 36 -27.06 -10.21 21.85
CA ASP A 36 -26.87 -8.91 21.22
C ASP A 36 -27.94 -7.93 21.77
N LYS A 37 -27.48 -6.88 22.44
CA LYS A 37 -28.37 -5.93 23.12
C LYS A 37 -29.27 -5.15 22.16
N GLU A 38 -28.80 -4.88 20.94
CA GLU A 38 -29.52 -4.09 19.96
C GLU A 38 -30.67 -4.88 19.33
N THR A 39 -30.42 -6.14 18.98
CA THR A 39 -31.41 -7.02 18.35
C THR A 39 -32.28 -7.75 19.36
N GLY A 40 -31.76 -7.99 20.56
CA GLY A 40 -32.37 -8.85 21.56
C GLY A 40 -32.33 -10.33 21.19
N GLU A 41 -31.52 -10.73 20.23
CA GLU A 41 -31.32 -12.09 19.78
C GLU A 41 -30.01 -12.66 20.34
N ALA A 42 -29.87 -13.98 20.38
CA ALA A 42 -28.63 -14.61 20.79
C ALA A 42 -27.49 -14.26 19.82
N LEU A 43 -26.29 -14.03 20.38
CA LEU A 43 -25.09 -13.82 19.58
C LEU A 43 -24.71 -15.10 18.86
N GLU A 44 -24.62 -15.04 17.55
CA GLU A 44 -24.11 -16.12 16.70
C GLU A 44 -22.75 -15.71 16.13
N ILE A 45 -21.77 -16.60 16.21
CA ILE A 45 -20.45 -16.48 15.58
C ILE A 45 -20.26 -17.73 14.70
N ASP A 46 -19.91 -17.54 13.45
CA ASP A 46 -19.80 -18.62 12.45
C ASP A 46 -21.08 -19.48 12.34
N GLY A 47 -22.27 -18.90 12.67
CA GLY A 47 -23.56 -19.58 12.65
C GLY A 47 -23.84 -20.47 13.87
N GLU A 48 -23.01 -20.39 14.91
CA GLU A 48 -23.21 -21.07 16.19
C GLU A 48 -23.48 -20.03 17.30
N THR A 49 -24.50 -20.33 18.15
CA THR A 49 -24.82 -19.48 19.29
C THR A 49 -23.71 -19.54 20.34
N VAL A 50 -23.28 -18.40 20.85
CA VAL A 50 -22.26 -18.33 21.92
C VAL A 50 -22.91 -18.62 23.26
N THR A 51 -22.63 -19.81 23.81
CA THR A 51 -23.15 -20.30 25.06
C THR A 51 -22.04 -20.83 25.97
N SER A 52 -22.33 -20.92 27.26
CA SER A 52 -21.49 -21.60 28.24
C SER A 52 -22.35 -22.45 29.16
N GLU A 53 -21.82 -23.57 29.65
CA GLU A 53 -22.49 -24.46 30.61
C GLU A 53 -21.51 -24.86 31.71
N LEU A 54 -21.95 -24.73 32.95
CA LEU A 54 -21.18 -25.11 34.11
C LEU A 54 -22.02 -25.99 35.06
N THR A 55 -21.54 -27.19 35.34
CA THR A 55 -22.12 -28.05 36.40
C THR A 55 -21.32 -27.88 37.68
N PHE A 56 -22.00 -27.60 38.78
CA PHE A 56 -21.38 -27.41 40.10
C PHE A 56 -22.24 -27.94 41.24
N THR A 57 -21.61 -28.18 42.38
CA THR A 57 -22.30 -28.62 43.61
C THR A 57 -22.09 -27.55 44.69
N PRO A 58 -23.12 -26.73 45.03
CA PRO A 58 -22.97 -25.68 46.02
C PRO A 58 -22.77 -26.28 47.43
N GLU A 59 -21.76 -25.77 48.15
CA GLU A 59 -21.51 -26.19 49.53
C GLU A 59 -22.53 -25.60 50.52
N SER A 60 -23.17 -24.47 50.16
CA SER A 60 -24.18 -23.78 50.98
C SER A 60 -25.35 -23.33 50.10
N THR A 61 -26.47 -22.92 50.75
CA THR A 61 -27.67 -22.45 50.05
C THR A 61 -27.51 -21.11 49.35
N GLU A 62 -26.38 -20.43 49.54
CA GLU A 62 -26.01 -19.15 48.91
C GLU A 62 -24.52 -19.12 48.62
N GLY A 63 -24.13 -18.42 47.56
CA GLY A 63 -22.74 -18.29 47.14
C GLY A 63 -22.60 -17.62 45.77
N THR A 64 -21.42 -17.79 45.18
CA THR A 64 -21.11 -17.33 43.82
C THR A 64 -20.44 -18.43 43.04
N VAL A 65 -20.57 -18.36 41.70
CA VAL A 65 -19.91 -19.25 40.76
C VAL A 65 -19.57 -18.47 39.51
N ASP A 66 -18.43 -18.76 38.89
CA ASP A 66 -17.99 -18.11 37.67
C ASP A 66 -18.35 -18.95 36.44
N VAL A 67 -19.00 -18.32 35.46
CA VAL A 67 -19.30 -18.90 34.15
C VAL A 67 -18.36 -18.26 33.14
N GLU A 68 -17.70 -19.07 32.35
CA GLU A 68 -16.70 -18.61 31.37
C GLU A 68 -17.22 -18.83 29.95
N PHE A 69 -17.16 -17.74 29.12
CA PHE A 69 -17.43 -17.78 27.69
C PHE A 69 -16.12 -17.52 26.96
N THR A 70 -15.71 -18.40 26.05
CA THR A 70 -14.58 -18.20 25.17
C THR A 70 -15.07 -18.23 23.73
N PHE A 71 -14.83 -17.15 22.99
CA PHE A 71 -15.33 -17.01 21.61
C PHE A 71 -14.45 -16.05 20.79
N ASN A 72 -14.54 -16.15 19.46
CA ASN A 72 -13.97 -15.17 18.56
C ASN A 72 -14.89 -13.93 18.52
N ALA A 73 -14.41 -12.81 19.07
CA ALA A 73 -15.21 -11.59 19.17
C ALA A 73 -15.04 -10.64 17.96
N THR A 74 -14.23 -10.96 16.97
CA THR A 74 -13.95 -10.05 15.82
C THR A 74 -15.22 -9.69 15.08
N GLU A 75 -16.17 -10.62 14.90
CA GLU A 75 -17.49 -10.36 14.28
C GLU A 75 -18.47 -9.60 15.20
N ALA A 76 -18.14 -9.49 16.47
CA ALA A 76 -18.91 -8.75 17.46
C ALA A 76 -18.34 -7.32 17.72
N ALA A 77 -17.31 -6.90 16.99
CA ALA A 77 -16.78 -5.54 17.08
C ALA A 77 -17.87 -4.50 16.78
N GLY A 78 -17.98 -3.48 17.62
CA GLY A 78 -19.04 -2.47 17.57
C GLY A 78 -20.35 -2.88 18.27
N LYS A 79 -20.46 -4.09 18.83
CA LYS A 79 -21.67 -4.58 19.51
C LYS A 79 -21.62 -4.35 21.03
N THR A 80 -22.80 -4.30 21.61
CA THR A 80 -22.99 -4.40 23.07
C THR A 80 -23.67 -5.73 23.37
N LEU A 81 -23.03 -6.54 24.21
CA LEU A 81 -23.52 -7.85 24.60
C LEU A 81 -24.08 -7.84 26.01
N VAL A 82 -25.04 -8.70 26.29
CA VAL A 82 -25.60 -8.95 27.63
C VAL A 82 -25.60 -10.43 27.88
N VAL A 83 -25.11 -10.84 29.08
CA VAL A 83 -25.13 -12.23 29.49
C VAL A 83 -26.50 -12.57 30.08
N PHE A 84 -27.11 -13.64 29.60
CA PHE A 84 -28.29 -14.25 30.22
C PHE A 84 -27.93 -15.56 30.83
N GLU A 85 -28.40 -15.84 32.07
CA GLU A 85 -28.20 -17.09 32.76
C GLU A 85 -29.49 -17.77 33.15
N SER A 86 -29.48 -19.11 33.10
CA SER A 86 -30.50 -19.99 33.64
C SER A 86 -29.89 -21.08 34.50
N LEU A 87 -30.41 -21.25 35.71
CA LEU A 87 -29.97 -22.26 36.68
C LEU A 87 -30.97 -23.43 36.74
N TYR A 88 -30.43 -24.64 36.58
CA TYR A 88 -31.20 -25.89 36.53
C TYR A 88 -30.89 -26.81 37.70
N TYR A 89 -31.90 -27.50 38.19
CA TYR A 89 -31.79 -28.67 39.03
C TYR A 89 -32.34 -29.89 38.28
N GLY A 90 -31.44 -30.74 37.80
CA GLY A 90 -31.79 -31.75 36.80
C GLY A 90 -32.24 -31.10 35.48
N GLU A 91 -33.47 -31.38 35.03
CA GLU A 91 -34.06 -30.79 33.82
C GLU A 91 -34.97 -29.57 34.11
N GLU A 92 -35.16 -29.19 35.40
CA GLU A 92 -36.05 -28.12 35.82
C GLU A 92 -35.27 -26.80 35.98
N GLU A 93 -35.67 -25.73 35.24
CA GLU A 93 -35.18 -24.38 35.48
C GLU A 93 -35.70 -23.85 36.81
N ILE A 94 -34.84 -23.56 37.75
CA ILE A 94 -35.18 -23.10 39.09
C ILE A 94 -34.96 -21.60 39.32
N ALA A 95 -34.13 -20.96 38.47
CA ALA A 95 -33.92 -19.51 38.48
C ALA A 95 -33.35 -19.05 37.13
N SER A 96 -33.57 -17.80 36.78
CA SER A 96 -32.93 -17.15 35.62
C SER A 96 -32.72 -15.67 35.86
N HIS A 97 -31.70 -15.12 35.17
CA HIS A 97 -31.45 -13.69 35.05
C HIS A 97 -31.33 -13.34 33.58
N GLN A 98 -32.40 -12.75 33.03
CA GLN A 98 -32.57 -12.47 31.59
C GLN A 98 -33.06 -11.02 31.37
N ASP A 99 -32.21 -10.03 31.71
CA ASP A 99 -32.52 -8.60 31.58
C ASP A 99 -31.57 -7.91 30.66
N LEU A 100 -32.01 -7.63 29.42
CA LEU A 100 -31.21 -6.88 28.40
C LEU A 100 -30.81 -5.49 28.89
N SER A 101 -31.47 -4.94 29.90
CA SER A 101 -31.13 -3.60 30.41
C SER A 101 -30.14 -3.64 31.60
N SER A 102 -29.73 -4.81 32.05
CA SER A 102 -28.79 -4.99 33.18
C SER A 102 -27.40 -4.43 32.86
N PRO A 103 -26.94 -3.33 33.51
CA PRO A 103 -25.64 -2.79 33.28
C PRO A 103 -24.49 -3.64 33.84
N GLU A 104 -24.80 -4.54 34.80
CA GLU A 104 -23.82 -5.39 35.43
C GLU A 104 -23.48 -6.61 34.56
N GLN A 105 -24.40 -7.03 33.70
CA GLN A 105 -24.25 -8.12 32.74
C GLN A 105 -23.85 -7.60 31.34
N THR A 106 -23.64 -6.30 31.18
CA THR A 106 -23.37 -5.67 29.86
C THR A 106 -21.85 -5.60 29.59
N LEU A 107 -21.44 -6.16 28.47
CA LEU A 107 -20.11 -6.02 27.87
C LEU A 107 -20.19 -5.17 26.63
N VAL A 108 -19.35 -4.15 26.53
CA VAL A 108 -19.22 -3.27 25.37
C VAL A 108 -17.99 -3.69 24.58
N LEU A 109 -18.15 -3.93 23.29
CA LEU A 109 -17.07 -4.22 22.33
C LEU A 109 -16.95 -3.07 21.34
N PRO A 110 -16.10 -2.07 21.58
CA PRO A 110 -15.92 -0.98 20.63
C PRO A 110 -15.30 -1.43 19.30
N SER A 111 -15.48 -0.61 18.26
CA SER A 111 -14.74 -0.77 17.02
C SER A 111 -14.14 0.56 16.57
N VAL A 112 -13.08 0.49 15.75
CA VAL A 112 -12.44 1.62 15.10
C VAL A 112 -12.08 1.26 13.67
N SER A 113 -12.30 2.19 12.74
CA SER A 113 -11.81 2.14 11.37
C SER A 113 -11.15 3.48 11.06
N THR A 114 -10.12 3.47 10.22
CA THR A 114 -9.30 4.66 10.03
C THR A 114 -8.99 4.95 8.56
N THR A 115 -8.72 6.21 8.26
CA THR A 115 -8.34 6.69 6.93
C THR A 115 -7.20 7.68 7.05
N ALA A 116 -6.06 7.29 6.47
CA ALA A 116 -4.86 8.10 6.47
C ALA A 116 -4.77 9.02 5.24
N ALA A 117 -4.27 10.23 5.43
CA ALA A 117 -4.03 11.19 4.36
C ALA A 117 -2.82 12.09 4.65
N ASN A 118 -2.21 12.59 3.59
CA ASN A 118 -1.31 13.72 3.67
C ASN A 118 -2.14 15.01 3.80
N PRO A 119 -2.01 15.78 4.89
CA PRO A 119 -2.82 16.99 5.11
C PRO A 119 -2.54 18.12 4.11
N GLU A 120 -1.37 18.13 3.45
CA GLU A 120 -1.03 19.14 2.44
C GLU A 120 -1.71 18.88 1.08
N LEU A 121 -1.93 17.60 0.73
CA LEU A 121 -2.48 17.17 -0.55
C LEU A 121 -3.93 16.69 -0.43
N GLY A 122 -4.40 16.40 0.78
CA GLY A 122 -5.75 15.87 1.03
C GLY A 122 -5.99 14.48 0.45
N ASN A 123 -4.93 13.69 0.23
CA ASN A 123 -4.96 12.35 -0.32
C ASN A 123 -3.85 11.46 0.26
N GLN A 124 -3.70 10.24 -0.24
CA GLN A 124 -2.74 9.26 0.25
C GLN A 124 -1.31 9.41 -0.30
N THR A 125 -0.97 10.53 -0.96
CA THR A 125 0.38 10.77 -1.48
C THR A 125 1.31 11.26 -0.36
N GLY A 126 2.31 10.47 0.00
CA GLY A 126 3.38 10.85 0.91
C GLY A 126 4.37 11.81 0.24
N LEU A 127 4.93 12.74 1.01
CA LEU A 127 6.01 13.61 0.55
C LEU A 127 7.32 13.21 1.24
N ALA A 128 8.30 12.77 0.45
CA ALA A 128 9.62 12.37 0.94
C ALA A 128 10.48 13.62 1.29
N LYS A 129 10.18 14.25 2.43
CA LYS A 129 10.82 15.48 2.90
C LYS A 129 11.13 15.42 4.39
N ALA A 130 12.02 16.32 4.86
CA ALA A 130 12.47 16.37 6.26
C ALA A 130 11.33 16.59 7.27
N GLU A 131 10.32 17.37 6.90
CA GLU A 131 9.16 17.68 7.75
C GLU A 131 7.89 17.15 7.06
N ALA A 132 7.72 15.83 7.05
CA ALA A 132 6.52 15.18 6.55
C ALA A 132 5.46 15.06 7.65
N SER A 133 4.20 15.06 7.24
CA SER A 133 3.06 14.85 8.13
C SER A 133 2.03 13.90 7.50
N ILE A 134 1.46 13.04 8.33
CA ILE A 134 0.32 12.18 8.01
C ILE A 134 -0.75 12.48 9.04
N THR A 135 -1.99 12.72 8.61
CA THR A 135 -3.16 12.78 9.48
C THR A 135 -4.00 11.55 9.25
N ASP A 136 -4.37 10.89 10.33
CA ASP A 136 -5.27 9.76 10.31
C ASP A 136 -6.57 10.10 11.02
N VAL A 137 -7.71 9.87 10.34
CA VAL A 137 -9.05 10.08 10.89
C VAL A 137 -9.60 8.73 11.31
N ALA A 138 -9.80 8.57 12.63
CA ALA A 138 -10.37 7.38 13.22
C ALA A 138 -11.88 7.57 13.45
N GLU A 139 -12.68 6.72 12.82
CA GLU A 139 -14.12 6.57 13.09
C GLU A 139 -14.31 5.48 14.14
N TYR A 140 -14.86 5.84 15.29
CA TYR A 140 -15.12 4.90 16.37
C TYR A 140 -16.61 4.65 16.56
N THR A 141 -16.93 3.46 17.05
CA THR A 141 -18.29 3.11 17.48
C THR A 141 -18.28 2.46 18.84
N ASN A 142 -19.37 2.63 19.57
CA ASN A 142 -19.65 1.97 20.84
C ASN A 142 -18.66 2.34 21.97
N LEU A 143 -18.10 3.56 21.97
CA LEU A 143 -17.39 4.10 23.13
C LEU A 143 -18.36 4.64 24.19
N ILE A 144 -17.87 4.82 25.42
CA ILE A 144 -18.67 5.42 26.51
C ILE A 144 -18.56 6.94 26.43
N ALA A 145 -19.68 7.62 26.12
CA ALA A 145 -19.72 9.07 26.08
C ALA A 145 -19.33 9.70 27.43
N GLY A 146 -18.51 10.75 27.40
CA GLY A 146 -18.03 11.48 28.57
C GLY A 146 -16.85 10.86 29.31
N GLU A 147 -16.41 9.66 28.95
CA GLU A 147 -15.17 9.05 29.46
C GLU A 147 -13.98 9.47 28.58
N THR A 148 -12.78 9.51 29.16
CA THR A 148 -11.55 9.85 28.42
C THR A 148 -10.89 8.58 27.88
N PHE A 149 -10.54 8.64 26.61
CA PHE A 149 -9.81 7.60 25.88
C PHE A 149 -8.50 8.15 25.35
N THR A 150 -7.58 7.25 25.07
CA THR A 150 -6.34 7.55 24.34
C THR A 150 -6.38 6.86 22.99
N ILE A 151 -6.16 7.61 21.90
CA ILE A 151 -5.84 7.02 20.60
C ILE A 151 -4.33 7.00 20.44
N ARG A 152 -3.77 5.88 20.03
CA ARG A 152 -2.35 5.68 19.75
C ARG A 152 -2.19 5.08 18.38
N GLY A 153 -1.28 5.66 17.58
CA GLY A 153 -0.97 5.17 16.24
C GLY A 153 0.51 4.85 16.09
N THR A 154 0.80 3.91 15.20
CA THR A 154 2.15 3.48 14.81
C THR A 154 2.22 3.39 13.29
N LEU A 155 3.27 3.96 12.69
CA LEU A 155 3.54 3.78 11.26
C LEU A 155 4.26 2.46 11.02
N MET A 156 3.75 1.67 10.06
CA MET A 156 4.31 0.39 9.65
C MET A 156 4.87 0.51 8.24
N ASP A 157 6.02 -0.11 7.97
CA ASP A 157 6.51 -0.32 6.59
C ASP A 157 5.75 -1.51 6.00
N GLN A 158 4.96 -1.28 4.93
CA GLN A 158 4.11 -2.32 4.34
C GLN A 158 4.91 -3.49 3.77
N GLU A 159 6.13 -3.24 3.24
CA GLU A 159 6.96 -4.26 2.61
C GLU A 159 7.52 -5.26 3.63
N THR A 160 7.94 -4.76 4.80
CA THR A 160 8.55 -5.59 5.85
C THR A 160 7.51 -6.10 6.85
N GLY A 161 6.39 -5.40 7.02
CA GLY A 161 5.40 -5.63 8.06
C GLY A 161 5.89 -5.23 9.46
N GLU A 162 6.99 -4.49 9.55
CA GLU A 162 7.59 -4.04 10.80
C GLU A 162 7.29 -2.54 11.06
N GLU A 163 7.47 -2.09 12.30
CA GLU A 163 7.34 -0.68 12.65
C GLU A 163 8.37 0.17 11.88
N LEU A 164 7.92 1.31 11.34
CA LEU A 164 8.82 2.28 10.71
C LEU A 164 9.74 2.87 11.77
N LEU A 165 11.05 2.67 11.60
CA LEU A 165 12.07 3.26 12.46
C LEU A 165 12.73 4.44 11.79
N ILE A 166 12.78 5.59 12.48
CA ILE A 166 13.58 6.75 12.12
C ILE A 166 14.53 7.03 13.28
N ASP A 167 15.83 7.09 13.00
CA ASP A 167 16.87 7.19 14.01
C ASP A 167 16.75 6.10 15.11
N GLU A 168 16.47 4.86 14.67
CA GLU A 168 16.30 3.67 15.52
C GLU A 168 15.10 3.74 16.48
N LYS A 169 14.13 4.62 16.22
CA LYS A 169 12.92 4.80 17.04
C LYS A 169 11.68 4.60 16.19
N PRO A 170 10.66 3.90 16.70
CA PRO A 170 9.39 3.80 16.01
C PRO A 170 8.71 5.17 15.86
N VAL A 171 8.09 5.38 14.72
CA VAL A 171 7.28 6.58 14.47
C VAL A 171 5.88 6.32 14.99
N THR A 172 5.57 6.96 16.13
CA THR A 172 4.29 6.84 16.83
C THR A 172 3.68 8.21 17.10
N ALA A 173 2.37 8.24 17.30
CA ALA A 173 1.64 9.40 17.79
C ALA A 173 0.61 8.96 18.82
N GLU A 174 0.23 9.87 19.73
CA GLU A 174 -0.77 9.60 20.77
C GLU A 174 -1.54 10.88 21.09
N ALA A 175 -2.85 10.75 21.33
CA ALA A 175 -3.72 11.84 21.72
C ALA A 175 -4.83 11.36 22.66
N GLU A 176 -5.20 12.17 23.66
CA GLU A 176 -6.38 11.95 24.49
C GLU A 176 -7.60 12.62 23.87
N PHE A 177 -8.76 11.95 23.95
CA PHE A 177 -10.03 12.51 23.52
C PHE A 177 -11.18 12.02 24.42
N THR A 178 -12.26 12.79 24.43
CA THR A 178 -13.47 12.47 25.19
C THR A 178 -14.65 12.52 24.24
N PRO A 179 -15.23 11.36 23.85
CA PRO A 179 -16.36 11.31 22.94
C PRO A 179 -17.60 11.93 23.57
N GLU A 180 -18.32 12.78 22.83
CA GLU A 180 -19.62 13.33 23.25
C GLU A 180 -20.75 12.34 23.05
N GLU A 181 -20.63 11.48 22.01
CA GLU A 181 -21.56 10.43 21.63
C GLU A 181 -20.83 9.09 21.62
N THR A 182 -21.58 7.99 21.62
CA THR A 182 -21.00 6.63 21.58
C THR A 182 -20.27 6.30 20.27
N SER A 183 -20.56 7.07 19.21
CA SER A 183 -19.93 6.95 17.89
C SER A 183 -19.53 8.33 17.38
N GLY A 184 -18.42 8.41 16.66
CA GLY A 184 -17.93 9.68 16.15
C GLY A 184 -16.54 9.52 15.51
N THR A 185 -15.81 10.63 15.40
CA THR A 185 -14.47 10.65 14.83
C THR A 185 -13.48 11.33 15.77
N THR A 186 -12.22 10.92 15.66
CA THR A 186 -11.07 11.62 16.25
C THR A 186 -9.93 11.62 15.25
N GLU A 187 -8.96 12.52 15.41
CA GLU A 187 -7.83 12.64 14.49
C GLU A 187 -6.51 12.42 15.23
N LEU A 188 -5.56 11.78 14.53
CA LEU A 188 -4.20 11.60 15.00
C LEU A 188 -3.23 12.10 13.94
N THR A 189 -2.20 12.88 14.34
CA THR A 189 -1.21 13.43 13.41
C THR A 189 0.18 12.93 13.75
N PHE A 190 0.86 12.39 12.74
CA PHE A 190 2.27 12.03 12.78
C PHE A 190 3.10 13.13 12.12
N ALA A 191 4.24 13.45 12.70
CA ALA A 191 5.23 14.37 12.13
C ALA A 191 6.63 13.72 12.24
N PHE A 192 7.30 13.56 11.11
CA PHE A 192 8.56 12.81 11.05
C PHE A 192 9.41 13.21 9.83
N ASN A 193 10.69 12.78 9.81
CA ASN A 193 11.54 12.91 8.63
C ASN A 193 11.29 11.74 7.66
N ALA A 194 10.81 12.06 6.46
CA ALA A 194 10.48 11.09 5.41
C ALA A 194 11.47 11.12 4.21
N GLU A 195 12.60 11.83 4.28
CA GLU A 195 13.52 11.99 3.14
C GLU A 195 13.99 10.65 2.52
N ALA A 196 14.09 9.60 3.32
CA ALA A 196 14.52 8.27 2.89
C ALA A 196 13.36 7.34 2.46
N LEU A 197 12.14 7.85 2.35
CA LEU A 197 10.94 7.02 2.14
C LEU A 197 10.43 7.00 0.70
N ALA A 198 11.11 7.65 -0.25
CA ALA A 198 10.76 7.55 -1.67
C ALA A 198 10.65 6.07 -2.10
N GLY A 199 9.59 5.70 -2.82
CA GLY A 199 9.27 4.33 -3.22
C GLY A 199 8.63 3.45 -2.14
N LYS A 200 8.51 3.92 -0.89
CA LYS A 200 7.91 3.16 0.22
C LYS A 200 6.39 3.35 0.32
N THR A 201 5.72 2.35 0.86
CA THR A 201 4.33 2.44 1.32
C THR A 201 4.30 2.24 2.82
N LEU A 202 3.68 3.18 3.52
CA LEU A 202 3.44 3.07 4.96
C LEU A 202 1.98 2.76 5.23
N VAL A 203 1.71 2.03 6.30
CA VAL A 203 0.35 1.75 6.79
C VAL A 203 0.26 2.25 8.22
N VAL A 204 -0.82 2.94 8.54
CA VAL A 204 -1.07 3.44 9.88
C VAL A 204 -1.83 2.37 10.67
N PHE A 205 -1.31 1.96 11.82
CA PHE A 205 -1.99 1.07 12.77
C PHE A 205 -2.47 1.89 13.96
N GLU A 206 -3.72 1.73 14.37
CA GLU A 206 -4.29 2.43 15.51
C GLU A 206 -4.84 1.49 16.58
N GLU A 207 -4.78 2.02 17.80
CA GLU A 207 -5.41 1.47 18.99
C GLU A 207 -6.16 2.55 19.75
N ILE A 208 -7.34 2.23 20.25
CA ILE A 208 -8.03 3.02 21.26
C ILE A 208 -7.86 2.34 22.61
N LEU A 209 -7.38 3.11 23.58
CA LEU A 209 -7.17 2.64 24.95
C LEU A 209 -8.15 3.30 25.91
N TYR A 210 -8.66 2.50 26.83
CA TYR A 210 -9.42 2.95 28.00
C TYR A 210 -8.73 2.46 29.27
N LYS A 211 -8.29 3.41 30.12
CA LYS A 211 -7.54 3.09 31.34
C LYS A 211 -6.33 2.17 31.09
N ASP A 212 -5.52 2.54 30.10
CA ASP A 212 -4.31 1.82 29.63
C ASP A 212 -4.55 0.42 29.03
N GLN A 213 -5.80 0.03 28.79
CA GLN A 213 -6.15 -1.23 28.11
C GLN A 213 -6.67 -0.95 26.70
N VAL A 214 -6.18 -1.70 25.73
CA VAL A 214 -6.69 -1.63 24.35
C VAL A 214 -8.13 -2.14 24.34
N VAL A 215 -9.04 -1.32 23.81
CA VAL A 215 -10.48 -1.64 23.70
C VAL A 215 -10.95 -1.70 22.24
N ALA A 216 -10.21 -1.13 21.31
CA ALA A 216 -10.40 -1.29 19.87
C ALA A 216 -9.08 -1.13 19.15
N SER A 217 -8.92 -1.77 17.99
CA SER A 217 -7.75 -1.59 17.15
C SER A 217 -8.09 -1.76 15.67
N HIS A 218 -7.31 -1.10 14.80
CA HIS A 218 -7.31 -1.32 13.37
C HIS A 218 -5.87 -1.57 12.91
N ARG A 219 -5.52 -2.83 12.66
CA ARG A 219 -4.15 -3.31 12.40
C ARG A 219 -4.12 -4.24 11.19
N ASP A 220 -4.52 -3.74 10.03
CA ASP A 220 -4.45 -4.47 8.77
C ASP A 220 -3.36 -3.88 7.88
N ILE A 221 -2.23 -4.60 7.74
CA ILE A 221 -1.09 -4.17 6.91
C ILE A 221 -1.45 -4.04 5.42
N SER A 222 -2.55 -4.63 4.99
CA SER A 222 -3.06 -4.57 3.62
C SER A 222 -4.15 -3.53 3.41
N SER A 223 -4.53 -2.79 4.46
CA SER A 223 -5.60 -1.79 4.42
C SER A 223 -5.24 -0.62 3.49
N ASP A 224 -5.91 -0.53 2.34
CA ASP A 224 -5.72 0.59 1.40
C ASP A 224 -6.11 1.96 2.01
N PRO A 225 -7.21 2.11 2.77
CA PRO A 225 -7.54 3.38 3.43
C PRO A 225 -6.49 3.88 4.44
N GLN A 226 -5.73 2.97 5.07
CA GLN A 226 -4.68 3.29 6.04
C GLN A 226 -3.30 3.49 5.39
N SER A 227 -3.19 3.31 4.07
CA SER A 227 -1.92 3.35 3.35
C SER A 227 -1.56 4.75 2.89
N ILE A 228 -0.29 5.13 3.05
CA ILE A 228 0.33 6.33 2.48
C ILE A 228 1.44 5.91 1.53
N TYR A 229 1.35 6.38 0.30
CA TYR A 229 2.23 6.01 -0.80
C TYR A 229 3.24 7.12 -1.04
N PHE A 230 4.54 6.84 -0.89
CA PHE A 230 5.62 7.78 -1.17
C PHE A 230 6.08 7.61 -2.61
N PRO A 231 5.78 8.54 -3.52
CA PRO A 231 6.15 8.43 -4.91
C PRO A 231 7.66 8.39 -5.14
N GLN A 232 8.05 7.65 -6.19
CA GLN A 232 9.40 7.66 -6.74
C GLN A 232 9.33 7.67 -8.26
N ILE A 233 10.28 8.34 -8.92
CA ILE A 233 10.49 8.26 -10.37
C ILE A 233 11.92 7.82 -10.66
N GLY A 234 12.07 7.07 -11.76
CA GLY A 234 13.35 6.72 -12.38
C GLY A 234 13.23 6.96 -13.87
N THR A 235 14.30 7.39 -14.53
CA THR A 235 14.24 7.82 -15.93
C THR A 235 15.29 7.16 -16.79
N SER A 236 15.06 7.10 -18.12
CA SER A 236 16.00 6.60 -19.11
C SER A 236 15.86 7.37 -20.41
N ALA A 237 16.88 8.17 -20.74
CA ALA A 237 16.93 9.00 -21.93
C ALA A 237 17.57 8.26 -23.11
N THR A 238 16.98 8.38 -24.29
CA THR A 238 17.43 7.74 -25.51
C THR A 238 17.24 8.66 -26.73
N ASP A 239 17.92 8.33 -27.84
CA ASP A 239 17.58 8.84 -29.15
C ASP A 239 16.15 8.46 -29.54
N GLY A 240 15.35 9.44 -29.97
CA GLY A 240 13.99 9.22 -30.45
C GLY A 240 13.91 8.43 -31.76
N GLU A 241 15.01 8.33 -32.52
CA GLU A 241 15.05 7.66 -33.81
C GLU A 241 15.31 6.15 -33.69
N ASP A 242 16.34 5.74 -32.96
CA ASP A 242 16.75 4.33 -32.91
C ASP A 242 16.79 3.74 -31.50
N GLY A 243 16.65 4.56 -30.45
CA GLY A 243 16.47 4.13 -29.09
C GLY A 243 17.78 3.86 -28.34
N ASP A 244 18.94 4.20 -28.90
CA ASP A 244 20.21 4.18 -28.17
C ASP A 244 20.50 5.52 -27.48
N GLN A 245 21.71 5.75 -26.98
CA GLN A 245 22.09 7.00 -26.27
C GLN A 245 23.06 7.86 -27.10
N GLU A 246 23.39 7.44 -28.33
CA GLU A 246 24.30 8.16 -29.24
C GLU A 246 23.51 8.90 -30.33
N ILE A 247 23.37 10.20 -30.19
CA ILE A 247 22.56 11.05 -31.07
C ILE A 247 23.45 11.79 -32.05
N LEU A 248 23.07 11.85 -33.34
CA LEU A 248 23.75 12.73 -34.30
C LEU A 248 23.37 14.21 -34.02
N ALA A 249 24.39 15.05 -33.87
CA ALA A 249 24.19 16.51 -33.71
C ALA A 249 23.67 17.11 -35.01
N ASP A 250 22.35 17.19 -35.16
CA ASP A 250 21.64 17.70 -36.35
C ASP A 250 20.69 18.84 -35.97
N SER A 251 20.11 19.47 -36.98
CA SER A 251 19.12 20.56 -36.83
C SER A 251 17.78 20.13 -36.22
N GLU A 252 17.51 18.82 -36.13
CA GLU A 252 16.29 18.26 -35.55
C GLU A 252 16.63 17.02 -34.71
N VAL A 253 17.05 17.25 -33.48
CA VAL A 253 17.34 16.20 -32.50
C VAL A 253 16.09 15.92 -31.68
N THR A 254 15.75 14.64 -31.51
CA THR A 254 14.68 14.18 -30.61
C THR A 254 15.28 13.35 -29.52
N ILE A 255 15.14 13.77 -28.25
CA ILE A 255 15.47 13.00 -27.08
C ILE A 255 14.18 12.51 -26.44
N LYS A 256 14.07 11.21 -26.24
CA LYS A 256 12.93 10.54 -25.63
C LYS A 256 13.34 10.05 -24.24
N ASP A 257 12.73 10.62 -23.21
CA ASP A 257 12.93 10.15 -21.85
C ASP A 257 11.75 9.32 -21.41
N THR A 258 12.03 8.07 -21.02
CA THR A 258 11.03 7.15 -20.46
C THR A 258 11.12 7.20 -18.96
N VAL A 259 10.13 7.82 -18.33
CA VAL A 259 10.03 7.96 -16.87
C VAL A 259 9.17 6.86 -16.29
N SER A 260 9.79 5.95 -15.54
CA SER A 260 9.07 5.01 -14.68
C SER A 260 8.61 5.71 -13.41
N TYR A 261 7.43 5.36 -12.93
CA TYR A 261 6.91 5.88 -11.66
C TYR A 261 6.40 4.74 -10.78
N GLU A 262 6.53 4.95 -9.47
CA GLU A 262 6.02 4.04 -8.44
C GLU A 262 5.20 4.84 -7.42
N ASN A 263 4.20 4.17 -6.82
CA ASN A 263 3.38 4.70 -5.72
C ASN A 263 2.56 5.95 -6.05
N LEU A 264 2.14 6.14 -7.30
CA LEU A 264 1.18 7.19 -7.63
C LEU A 264 -0.25 6.79 -7.25
N VAL A 265 -1.09 7.78 -6.99
CA VAL A 265 -2.52 7.57 -6.74
C VAL A 265 -3.25 7.43 -8.09
N PRO A 266 -3.87 6.28 -8.40
CA PRO A 266 -4.60 6.09 -9.64
C PRO A 266 -5.74 7.10 -9.79
N GLY A 267 -5.95 7.60 -11.01
CA GLY A 267 -6.99 8.59 -11.31
C GLY A 267 -6.67 10.03 -10.90
N ALA A 268 -5.58 10.27 -10.17
CA ALA A 268 -5.12 11.62 -9.87
C ALA A 268 -4.38 12.24 -11.08
N SER A 269 -4.32 13.57 -11.13
CA SER A 269 -3.66 14.30 -12.23
C SER A 269 -2.23 14.64 -11.86
N TYR A 270 -1.31 14.35 -12.78
CA TYR A 270 0.11 14.64 -12.62
C TYR A 270 0.67 15.41 -13.82
N LEU A 271 1.73 16.18 -13.56
CA LEU A 271 2.53 16.86 -14.56
C LEU A 271 4.00 16.53 -14.34
N LEU A 272 4.61 15.94 -15.34
CA LEU A 272 6.05 15.69 -15.38
C LEU A 272 6.72 16.81 -16.16
N LYS A 273 7.78 17.38 -15.59
CA LYS A 273 8.59 18.43 -16.24
C LYS A 273 10.03 17.99 -16.33
N GLY A 274 10.52 17.96 -17.56
CA GLY A 274 11.90 17.66 -17.85
C GLY A 274 12.70 18.91 -18.24
N VAL A 275 13.99 18.92 -17.89
CA VAL A 275 14.97 19.92 -18.30
C VAL A 275 16.26 19.22 -18.74
N LEU A 276 16.85 19.67 -19.84
CA LEU A 276 18.16 19.19 -20.29
C LEU A 276 19.27 19.96 -19.58
N MET A 277 20.22 19.17 -19.02
CA MET A 277 21.43 19.68 -18.36
C MET A 277 22.65 19.42 -19.25
N ASP A 278 23.57 20.36 -19.32
CA ASP A 278 24.91 20.13 -19.88
C ASP A 278 25.76 19.41 -18.81
N GLN A 279 26.15 18.15 -19.06
CA GLN A 279 26.85 17.33 -18.08
C GLN A 279 28.22 17.93 -17.67
N GLU A 280 28.92 18.60 -18.61
CA GLU A 280 30.25 19.17 -18.32
C GLU A 280 30.17 20.37 -17.37
N THR A 281 29.15 21.22 -17.52
CA THR A 281 29.00 22.43 -16.70
C THR A 281 28.13 22.19 -15.46
N GLY A 282 27.24 21.19 -15.47
CA GLY A 282 26.23 20.97 -14.46
C GLY A 282 25.12 22.02 -14.45
N GLU A 283 25.01 22.84 -15.51
CA GLU A 283 24.00 23.89 -15.65
C GLU A 283 22.93 23.49 -16.68
N GLU A 284 21.78 24.16 -16.64
CA GLU A 284 20.72 23.96 -17.63
C GLU A 284 21.24 24.29 -19.07
N LEU A 285 20.92 23.41 -20.03
CA LEU A 285 21.21 23.64 -21.42
C LEU A 285 20.38 24.82 -21.95
N LEU A 286 21.06 25.87 -22.39
CA LEU A 286 20.40 27.02 -22.95
C LEU A 286 20.59 27.03 -24.47
N LEU A 287 19.49 27.11 -25.24
CA LEU A 287 19.46 27.40 -26.66
C LEU A 287 18.81 28.78 -26.86
N ASP A 288 19.51 29.67 -27.54
CA ASP A 288 19.09 31.08 -27.73
C ASP A 288 18.76 31.79 -26.38
N GLY A 289 19.46 31.41 -25.30
CA GLY A 289 19.29 31.97 -23.97
C GLY A 289 18.07 31.44 -23.18
N ASN A 290 17.39 30.41 -23.69
CA ASN A 290 16.26 29.77 -23.01
C ASN A 290 16.61 28.32 -22.63
N PRO A 291 16.20 27.84 -21.45
CA PRO A 291 16.39 26.45 -21.09
C PRO A 291 15.58 25.51 -22.00
N VAL A 292 16.18 24.37 -22.33
CA VAL A 292 15.50 23.33 -23.10
C VAL A 292 14.69 22.45 -22.15
N THR A 293 13.36 22.58 -22.25
CA THR A 293 12.42 21.89 -21.37
C THR A 293 11.35 21.16 -22.15
N ALA A 294 10.78 20.13 -21.54
CA ALA A 294 9.59 19.44 -22.04
C ALA A 294 8.67 19.11 -20.87
N GLU A 295 7.38 18.90 -21.15
CA GLU A 295 6.42 18.51 -20.11
C GLU A 295 5.37 17.55 -20.66
N THR A 296 4.92 16.64 -19.81
CA THR A 296 3.86 15.67 -20.11
C THR A 296 2.87 15.61 -18.96
N ALA A 297 1.59 15.91 -19.23
CA ALA A 297 0.50 15.73 -18.28
C ALA A 297 -0.10 14.33 -18.45
N PHE A 298 -0.37 13.63 -17.35
CA PHE A 298 -0.94 12.28 -17.37
C PHE A 298 -1.78 11.97 -16.14
N THR A 299 -2.58 10.91 -16.25
CA THR A 299 -3.37 10.35 -15.16
C THR A 299 -3.08 8.86 -15.14
N PRO A 300 -2.40 8.33 -14.12
CA PRO A 300 -2.08 6.91 -14.03
C PRO A 300 -3.34 6.08 -13.79
N GLU A 301 -3.44 4.93 -14.45
CA GLU A 301 -4.48 3.92 -14.19
C GLU A 301 -4.07 3.01 -13.03
N GLU A 302 -2.77 2.79 -12.87
CA GLU A 302 -2.16 1.93 -11.85
C GLU A 302 -1.15 2.74 -11.02
N ARG A 303 -0.83 2.27 -9.82
CA ARG A 303 0.15 2.92 -8.94
C ARG A 303 1.55 2.99 -9.52
N ASN A 304 1.91 2.01 -10.35
CA ASN A 304 3.22 1.86 -10.98
C ASN A 304 3.07 1.80 -12.50
N GLY A 305 4.00 2.43 -13.21
CA GLY A 305 3.95 2.45 -14.67
C GLY A 305 5.06 3.30 -15.28
N SER A 306 4.84 3.78 -16.49
CA SER A 306 5.78 4.68 -17.16
C SER A 306 5.05 5.69 -18.06
N VAL A 307 5.72 6.81 -18.30
CA VAL A 307 5.27 7.88 -19.21
C VAL A 307 6.48 8.43 -19.97
N GLU A 308 6.25 8.95 -21.17
CA GLU A 308 7.32 9.50 -22.00
C GLU A 308 7.30 11.03 -21.96
N VAL A 309 8.49 11.62 -21.85
CA VAL A 309 8.74 13.05 -22.08
C VAL A 309 9.63 13.18 -23.29
N VAL A 310 9.23 14.02 -24.25
CA VAL A 310 9.93 14.17 -25.54
C VAL A 310 10.45 15.58 -25.69
N PHE A 311 11.78 15.70 -25.86
CA PHE A 311 12.45 16.95 -26.18
C PHE A 311 12.74 16.99 -27.68
N THR A 312 12.51 18.13 -28.31
CA THR A 312 12.91 18.41 -29.69
C THR A 312 13.71 19.70 -29.72
N LEU A 313 14.89 19.65 -30.28
CA LEU A 313 15.81 20.78 -30.28
C LEU A 313 16.73 20.81 -31.50
N ASP A 314 17.30 21.98 -31.80
CA ASP A 314 18.41 22.11 -32.76
C ASP A 314 19.73 21.73 -32.07
N GLY A 315 20.24 20.54 -32.39
CA GLY A 315 21.47 19.99 -31.84
C GLY A 315 22.74 20.35 -32.61
N SER A 316 22.64 21.11 -33.75
CA SER A 316 23.78 21.37 -34.67
C SER A 316 25.00 21.98 -33.97
N SER A 317 24.82 22.71 -32.88
CA SER A 317 25.91 23.35 -32.12
C SER A 317 26.37 22.50 -30.90
N LEU A 318 25.76 21.34 -30.70
CA LEU A 318 25.95 20.53 -29.49
C LEU A 318 26.85 19.29 -29.71
N ALA A 319 27.48 19.19 -30.91
CA ALA A 319 28.39 18.10 -31.21
C ALA A 319 29.50 17.95 -30.16
N GLY A 320 29.70 16.71 -29.66
CA GLY A 320 30.66 16.39 -28.60
C GLY A 320 30.17 16.65 -27.18
N LYS A 321 28.93 17.10 -26.97
CA LYS A 321 28.34 17.29 -25.65
C LYS A 321 27.61 16.02 -25.16
N SER A 322 27.60 15.88 -23.85
CA SER A 322 26.72 14.94 -23.13
C SER A 322 25.63 15.76 -22.45
N LEU A 323 24.40 15.35 -22.66
CA LEU A 323 23.22 15.98 -22.04
C LEU A 323 22.57 14.98 -21.05
N VAL A 324 22.17 15.50 -19.90
CA VAL A 324 21.48 14.71 -18.88
C VAL A 324 20.06 15.24 -18.71
N VAL A 325 19.07 14.37 -18.67
CA VAL A 325 17.68 14.75 -18.45
C VAL A 325 17.40 14.77 -16.95
N PHE A 326 16.95 15.90 -16.41
CA PHE A 326 16.43 16.00 -15.05
C PHE A 326 14.93 16.07 -15.08
N GLU A 327 14.26 15.27 -14.25
CA GLU A 327 12.81 15.18 -14.18
C GLU A 327 12.27 15.60 -12.81
N THR A 328 11.13 16.30 -12.84
CA THR A 328 10.38 16.67 -11.63
C THR A 328 8.91 16.36 -11.83
N LEU A 329 8.33 15.60 -10.91
CA LEU A 329 6.93 15.20 -10.91
C LEU A 329 6.12 16.10 -9.98
N TYR A 330 5.01 16.62 -10.50
CA TYR A 330 4.06 17.45 -9.77
C TYR A 330 2.70 16.75 -9.68
N TYR A 331 2.11 16.79 -8.49
CA TYR A 331 0.68 16.56 -8.31
C TYR A 331 -0.08 17.82 -8.74
N VAL A 332 -1.19 17.65 -9.45
CA VAL A 332 -2.01 18.77 -9.95
C VAL A 332 -3.36 18.73 -9.27
N ASP A 333 -3.63 19.72 -8.42
CA ASP A 333 -4.90 19.88 -7.72
C ASP A 333 -6.05 20.18 -8.69
N ALA A 334 -7.29 20.02 -8.25
CA ALA A 334 -8.49 20.29 -9.05
C ALA A 334 -8.60 21.75 -9.54
N ASP A 335 -7.95 22.70 -8.87
CA ASP A 335 -7.87 24.11 -9.26
C ASP A 335 -6.70 24.42 -10.21
N GLY A 336 -5.89 23.40 -10.56
CA GLY A 336 -4.70 23.50 -11.41
C GLY A 336 -3.42 23.88 -10.66
N THR A 337 -3.43 23.95 -9.32
CA THR A 337 -2.22 24.19 -8.54
C THR A 337 -1.28 22.99 -8.65
N GLN A 338 0.00 23.25 -8.96
CA GLN A 338 1.05 22.26 -9.09
C GLN A 338 1.88 22.18 -7.81
N ARG A 339 2.05 20.98 -7.27
CA ARG A 339 2.85 20.71 -6.07
C ARG A 339 3.90 19.66 -6.39
N GLU A 340 5.18 20.01 -6.26
CA GLU A 340 6.28 19.06 -6.44
C GLU A 340 6.14 17.92 -5.41
N ILE A 341 6.24 16.67 -5.88
CA ILE A 341 6.12 15.47 -5.04
C ILE A 341 7.39 14.63 -5.03
N CYS A 342 8.09 14.52 -6.16
CA CYS A 342 9.40 13.89 -6.24
C CYS A 342 10.15 14.35 -7.51
N SER A 343 11.45 14.04 -7.56
CA SER A 343 12.29 14.35 -8.72
C SER A 343 13.41 13.33 -8.86
N HIS A 344 13.96 13.25 -10.10
CA HIS A 344 15.20 12.53 -10.38
C HIS A 344 16.18 13.51 -11.03
N LYS A 345 17.23 13.89 -10.29
CA LYS A 345 18.19 14.95 -10.66
C LYS A 345 19.62 14.50 -10.31
N ASP A 346 20.13 13.53 -11.04
CA ASP A 346 21.50 13.02 -10.87
C ASP A 346 22.30 13.31 -12.16
N ILE A 347 23.24 14.26 -12.10
CA ILE A 347 24.07 14.66 -13.24
C ILE A 347 25.00 13.55 -13.74
N ASP A 348 25.28 12.57 -12.91
CA ASP A 348 26.18 11.45 -13.20
C ASP A 348 25.43 10.16 -13.58
N ASP A 349 24.08 10.21 -13.66
CA ASP A 349 23.28 9.05 -14.05
C ASP A 349 23.45 8.75 -15.54
N ALA A 350 24.09 7.62 -15.83
CA ALA A 350 24.30 7.14 -17.20
C ALA A 350 22.99 6.77 -17.91
N GLY A 351 21.94 6.38 -17.17
CA GLY A 351 20.62 6.10 -17.72
C GLY A 351 19.89 7.32 -18.26
N GLN A 352 20.19 8.52 -17.69
CA GLN A 352 19.63 9.80 -18.08
C GLN A 352 20.50 10.57 -19.09
N THR A 353 21.65 10.03 -19.48
CA THR A 353 22.66 10.71 -20.31
C THR A 353 22.56 10.27 -21.76
N VAL A 354 22.51 11.25 -22.66
CA VAL A 354 22.67 11.06 -24.10
C VAL A 354 23.90 11.82 -24.62
N HIS A 355 24.54 11.26 -25.63
CA HIS A 355 25.79 11.80 -26.20
C HIS A 355 25.56 12.30 -27.64
N LEU A 356 25.86 13.57 -27.92
CA LEU A 356 25.72 14.13 -29.24
C LEU A 356 27.05 14.02 -30.01
N SER A 357 27.11 13.09 -30.95
CA SER A 357 28.29 12.86 -31.81
C SER A 357 28.34 13.82 -32.98
N GLU A 358 29.54 14.09 -33.48
CA GLU A 358 29.71 14.83 -34.75
C GLU A 358 29.16 13.98 -35.91
N ASN A 359 28.44 14.62 -36.83
CA ASN A 359 28.11 13.96 -38.09
C ASN A 359 29.41 13.45 -38.74
N PRO A 360 29.51 12.19 -39.18
CA PRO A 360 30.65 11.73 -39.94
C PRO A 360 30.83 12.67 -41.13
N PRO A 361 32.06 13.15 -41.44
CA PRO A 361 32.25 13.99 -42.57
C PRO A 361 31.72 13.28 -43.82
N GLU A 362 30.86 13.99 -44.61
CA GLU A 362 30.39 13.46 -45.90
C GLU A 362 31.57 12.85 -46.63
N VAL A 363 31.59 11.53 -46.79
CA VAL A 363 32.56 10.87 -47.65
C VAL A 363 32.26 11.36 -49.04
N PRO A 364 33.19 12.12 -49.69
CA PRO A 364 32.95 12.59 -51.05
C PRO A 364 32.57 11.40 -51.93
N GLU A 365 31.43 11.43 -52.57
CA GLU A 365 31.05 10.38 -53.54
C GLU A 365 32.23 10.21 -54.51
N GLU A 366 32.88 9.04 -54.46
CA GLU A 366 33.86 8.69 -55.48
C GLU A 366 33.19 8.86 -56.86
N PRO A 367 33.80 9.57 -57.81
CA PRO A 367 33.20 9.72 -59.14
C PRO A 367 32.94 8.34 -59.70
N THR A 368 31.68 8.04 -59.99
CA THR A 368 31.23 6.84 -60.65
C THR A 368 32.02 6.63 -61.95
N GLU A 369 33.09 5.83 -61.87
CA GLU A 369 33.74 5.35 -63.07
C GLU A 369 32.73 4.50 -63.86
N THR A 370 32.39 4.90 -65.06
CA THR A 370 31.58 4.13 -65.99
C THR A 370 32.23 2.77 -66.20
N PRO A 371 31.53 1.64 -65.95
CA PRO A 371 32.12 0.32 -66.06
C PRO A 371 32.45 0.02 -67.53
N SER A 372 33.74 -0.09 -67.81
CA SER A 372 34.21 -0.72 -69.08
C SER A 372 33.80 -2.21 -69.07
N VAL A 373 33.04 -2.60 -70.05
CA VAL A 373 32.62 -4.00 -70.27
C VAL A 373 33.83 -4.90 -70.42
N SER A 374 34.14 -5.71 -69.37
CA SER A 374 35.02 -6.87 -69.49
C SER A 374 34.24 -8.15 -69.15
N ASN A 375 34.46 -9.17 -69.95
CA ASN A 375 33.80 -10.47 -69.96
C ASN A 375 33.60 -11.11 -68.58
N PRO A 376 32.49 -11.86 -68.35
CA PRO A 376 32.23 -12.49 -67.08
C PRO A 376 33.19 -13.67 -66.79
N VAL A 377 33.98 -13.53 -65.71
CA VAL A 377 34.69 -14.67 -65.11
C VAL A 377 33.67 -15.50 -64.33
N LYS A 378 33.48 -16.74 -64.75
CA LYS A 378 32.75 -17.73 -63.99
C LYS A 378 33.55 -18.10 -62.73
N THR A 379 33.11 -17.62 -61.57
CA THR A 379 33.46 -18.21 -60.28
C THR A 379 32.36 -19.18 -59.88
N GLY A 380 32.65 -20.51 -59.99
CA GLY A 380 31.77 -21.53 -59.48
C GLY A 380 31.94 -21.68 -57.97
N ASP A 381 30.93 -21.42 -57.21
CA ASP A 381 30.79 -21.87 -55.86
C ASP A 381 29.54 -22.73 -55.77
N ASP A 382 29.75 -24.09 -55.72
CA ASP A 382 28.71 -25.09 -55.62
C ASP A 382 28.30 -25.38 -54.17
N ALA A 383 28.18 -24.36 -53.33
CA ALA A 383 27.68 -24.54 -51.99
C ALA A 383 26.14 -24.67 -52.04
N PRO A 384 25.54 -25.78 -51.58
CA PRO A 384 24.08 -25.96 -51.68
C PRO A 384 23.32 -25.06 -50.70
N ILE A 385 22.65 -24.03 -51.19
CA ILE A 385 21.78 -23.08 -50.46
C ILE A 385 20.77 -23.81 -49.53
N LEU A 386 20.41 -25.05 -49.84
CA LEU A 386 19.53 -25.91 -49.05
C LEU A 386 20.10 -26.26 -47.65
N LEU A 387 21.44 -26.21 -47.47
CA LEU A 387 22.05 -26.53 -46.17
C LEU A 387 21.84 -25.42 -45.15
N TYR A 388 21.86 -24.13 -45.56
CA TYR A 388 21.65 -22.99 -44.67
C TYR A 388 20.17 -22.80 -44.27
N LEU A 389 19.21 -23.16 -45.16
CA LEU A 389 17.80 -23.18 -44.82
C LEU A 389 17.46 -24.29 -43.82
N GLY A 390 18.16 -25.42 -43.83
CA GLY A 390 17.96 -26.52 -42.87
C GLY A 390 18.43 -26.15 -41.47
N ILE A 391 19.51 -25.38 -41.33
CA ILE A 391 20.06 -24.96 -40.00
C ILE A 391 19.14 -23.92 -39.37
N GLY A 392 18.62 -22.96 -40.14
CA GLY A 392 17.67 -21.94 -39.62
C GLY A 392 16.34 -22.55 -39.15
N ALA A 393 15.78 -23.53 -39.88
CA ALA A 393 14.56 -24.23 -39.49
C ALA A 393 14.75 -25.10 -38.24
N GLY A 394 15.92 -25.75 -38.08
CA GLY A 394 16.27 -26.53 -36.88
C GLY A 394 16.36 -25.69 -35.62
N ALA A 395 16.91 -24.48 -35.70
CA ALA A 395 17.01 -23.56 -34.53
C ALA A 395 15.64 -23.05 -34.05
N LEU A 396 14.70 -22.79 -34.96
CA LEU A 396 13.33 -22.37 -34.60
C LEU A 396 12.54 -23.50 -33.96
N VAL A 397 12.71 -24.75 -34.40
CA VAL A 397 12.04 -25.92 -33.80
C VAL A 397 12.59 -26.21 -32.41
N LEU A 398 13.91 -26.04 -32.16
CA LEU A 398 14.51 -26.20 -30.82
C LEU A 398 14.06 -25.12 -29.84
N ALA A 399 13.95 -23.87 -30.29
CA ALA A 399 13.44 -22.77 -29.45
C ALA A 399 11.96 -23.00 -29.08
N GLY A 400 11.13 -23.43 -30.04
CA GLY A 400 9.73 -23.75 -29.76
C GLY A 400 9.55 -24.92 -28.78
N ALA A 401 10.36 -25.99 -28.92
CA ALA A 401 10.34 -27.15 -28.02
C ALA A 401 10.76 -26.81 -26.60
N LEU A 402 11.77 -25.94 -26.42
CA LEU A 402 12.22 -25.48 -25.11
C LEU A 402 11.17 -24.62 -24.43
N THR A 403 10.47 -23.75 -25.16
CA THR A 403 9.36 -22.92 -24.64
C THR A 403 8.18 -23.78 -24.16
N VAL A 404 7.79 -24.81 -24.94
CA VAL A 404 6.71 -25.74 -24.55
C VAL A 404 7.10 -26.56 -23.32
N LEU A 405 8.36 -27.01 -23.20
CA LEU A 405 8.85 -27.73 -22.03
C LEU A 405 8.91 -26.85 -20.78
N TYR A 406 9.28 -25.57 -20.93
CA TYR A 406 9.28 -24.59 -19.85
C TYR A 406 7.87 -24.34 -19.32
N LEU A 407 6.90 -24.09 -20.20
CA LEU A 407 5.49 -23.87 -19.85
C LEU A 407 4.84 -25.11 -19.20
N ARG A 408 5.18 -26.33 -19.66
CA ARG A 408 4.71 -27.57 -19.02
C ARG A 408 5.27 -27.77 -17.62
N ARG A 409 6.55 -27.45 -17.38
CA ARG A 409 7.16 -27.53 -16.04
C ARG A 409 6.58 -26.50 -15.07
N ARG A 410 6.21 -25.32 -15.55
CA ARG A 410 5.54 -24.29 -14.75
C ARG A 410 4.16 -24.74 -14.29
N LYS A 411 3.32 -25.28 -15.19
CA LYS A 411 1.99 -25.84 -14.84
C LYS A 411 2.04 -27.03 -13.87
N GLN A 412 3.12 -27.80 -13.84
CA GLN A 412 3.27 -28.88 -12.86
C GLN A 412 3.71 -28.42 -11.47
N LYS A 413 4.24 -27.20 -11.34
CA LYS A 413 4.55 -26.59 -10.03
C LYS A 413 3.37 -25.85 -9.41
N GLU A 414 2.42 -25.40 -10.22
CA GLU A 414 1.20 -24.72 -9.75
C GLU A 414 0.08 -25.71 -9.32
N ASN A 415 0.26 -27.03 -9.55
CA ASN A 415 -0.66 -28.10 -9.16
C ASN A 415 -0.09 -29.03 -8.08
N LYS A 416 0.89 -28.58 -7.29
CA LYS A 416 1.40 -29.23 -6.08
C LYS A 416 1.34 -28.24 -4.93
#